data_f37417ebed32514e5bae15bb8ad02407
#
_entry.id   f37417ebed32514e5bae15bb8ad02407
#
_cell.length_a   1.000
_cell.length_b   1.000
_cell.length_c   1.000
_cell.angle_alpha   90.00
_cell.angle_beta   90.00
_cell.angle_gamma   90.00
#
_symmetry.space_group_name_H-M   'P 1'
#
loop_
_entity.id
_entity.type
_entity.pdbx_description
1 polymer ?
#
loop_
_entity_poly.entity_id
_entity_poly.type
_entity_poly.pdbx_seq_one_letter_code
_entity_poly.pdbx_strand_id
1 'polypeptide(L)' 'MIRNDQELEATKERIAYFQQQVEKLRRVETNPQNYRLSAGGYLAEIDRMNLEVREYLSLHPSELKEQAA' A
#
# COMPACT_ATOMS: atom_id res chain seq x y z
N MET A 1 5.64 9.37 -0.18
CA MET A 1 7.04 8.87 -0.22
C MET A 1 7.49 8.42 1.15
N ILE A 2 8.04 7.23 1.24
CA ILE A 2 8.52 6.67 2.50
C ILE A 2 9.90 7.22 2.80
N ARG A 3 10.10 7.79 3.99
CA ARG A 3 11.36 8.47 4.35
C ARG A 3 12.20 7.71 5.36
N ASN A 4 11.60 6.80 6.12
CA ASN A 4 12.29 6.04 7.16
C ASN A 4 11.58 4.72 7.42
N ASP A 5 12.19 3.87 8.25
CA ASP A 5 11.65 2.55 8.53
C ASP A 5 10.32 2.61 9.27
N GLN A 6 10.09 3.63 10.07
CA GLN A 6 8.82 3.80 10.77
C GLN A 6 7.69 4.05 9.78
N GLU A 7 7.94 4.90 8.78
CA GLU A 7 6.97 5.15 7.72
C GLU A 7 6.76 3.91 6.85
N LEU A 8 7.82 3.14 6.63
CA LEU A 8 7.71 1.87 5.92
C LEU A 8 6.72 0.94 6.63
N GLU A 9 6.88 0.77 7.93
CA GLU A 9 5.97 -0.11 8.69
C GLU A 9 4.54 0.41 8.66
N ALA A 10 4.34 1.72 8.79
CA ALA A 10 3.01 2.32 8.69
C ALA A 10 2.38 2.07 7.33
N THR A 11 3.17 2.17 6.26
CA THR A 11 2.68 1.93 4.90
C THR A 11 2.29 0.46 4.73
N LYS A 12 3.10 -0.47 5.24
CA LYS A 12 2.79 -1.90 5.18
C LYS A 12 1.50 -2.22 5.92
N GLU A 13 1.27 -1.60 7.07
CA GLU A 13 0.03 -1.78 7.82
C GLU A 13 -1.17 -1.26 7.04
N ARG A 14 -1.02 -0.13 6.36
CA ARG A 14 -2.08 0.43 5.54
C ARG A 14 -2.41 -0.46 4.35
N ILE A 15 -1.39 -1.03 3.71
CA ILE A 15 -1.59 -2.00 2.63
C ILE A 15 -2.41 -3.19 3.14
N ALA A 16 -2.04 -3.74 4.28
CA ALA A 16 -2.75 -4.86 4.87
C ALA A 16 -4.21 -4.50 5.18
N TYR A 17 -4.45 -3.31 5.71
CA TYR A 17 -5.80 -2.84 5.98
C TYR A 17 -6.65 -2.77 4.69
N PHE A 18 -6.09 -2.19 3.64
CA PHE A 18 -6.81 -2.07 2.37
C PHE A 18 -7.06 -3.44 1.74
N GLN A 19 -6.11 -4.37 1.87
CA GLN A 19 -6.31 -5.74 1.39
C GLN A 19 -7.46 -6.42 2.15
N GLN A 20 -7.58 -6.19 3.44
CA GLN A 20 -8.69 -6.70 4.23
C GLN A 20 -10.03 -6.13 3.76
N GLN A 21 -10.05 -4.86 3.38
CA GLN A 21 -11.28 -4.26 2.85
C GLN A 21 -11.69 -4.89 1.52
N VAL A 22 -10.74 -5.16 0.64
CA VAL A 22 -11.01 -5.86 -0.63
C VAL A 22 -11.52 -7.27 -0.36
N GLU A 23 -10.90 -7.99 0.56
CA GLU A 23 -11.34 -9.34 0.92
C GLU A 23 -12.75 -9.35 1.48
N LYS A 24 -13.09 -8.35 2.30
CA LYS A 24 -14.43 -8.19 2.83
C LYS A 24 -15.44 -7.96 1.69
N LEU A 25 -15.11 -7.09 0.74
CA LEU A 25 -15.96 -6.82 -0.42
C LEU A 25 -16.22 -8.11 -1.22
N ARG A 26 -15.21 -8.96 -1.37
CA ARG A 26 -15.36 -10.22 -2.07
C ARG A 26 -16.41 -11.13 -1.41
N ARG A 27 -16.53 -11.04 -0.08
CA ARG A 27 -17.48 -11.88 0.65
C ARG A 27 -18.89 -11.30 0.67
N VAL A 28 -19.03 -9.98 0.72
CA VAL A 28 -20.33 -9.35 0.97
C VAL A 28 -20.98 -8.76 -0.28
N GLU A 29 -20.20 -8.37 -1.28
CA GLU A 29 -20.74 -7.77 -2.49
C GLU A 29 -21.10 -8.86 -3.50
N THR A 30 -22.39 -8.96 -3.83
CA THR A 30 -22.89 -10.00 -4.73
C THR A 30 -22.87 -9.60 -6.20
N ASN A 31 -22.78 -8.28 -6.49
CA ASN A 31 -22.76 -7.78 -7.86
C ASN A 31 -21.31 -7.59 -8.32
N PRO A 32 -20.84 -8.37 -9.34
CA PRO A 32 -19.44 -8.25 -9.78
C PRO A 32 -19.06 -6.85 -10.26
N GLN A 33 -19.98 -6.12 -10.86
CA GLN A 33 -19.71 -4.79 -11.37
C GLN A 33 -19.51 -3.81 -10.22
N ASN A 34 -20.38 -3.87 -9.21
CA ASN A 34 -20.22 -3.05 -8.00
C ASN A 34 -18.93 -3.40 -7.26
N TYR A 35 -18.58 -4.68 -7.21
CA TYR A 35 -17.34 -5.13 -6.61
C TYR A 35 -16.14 -4.47 -7.30
N ARG A 36 -16.09 -4.51 -8.62
CA ARG A 36 -14.97 -3.92 -9.37
C ARG A 36 -14.85 -2.42 -9.13
N LEU A 37 -15.98 -1.72 -9.09
CA LEU A 37 -15.96 -0.28 -8.83
C LEU A 37 -15.46 0.04 -7.44
N SER A 38 -15.94 -0.68 -6.43
CA SER A 38 -15.56 -0.42 -5.04
C SER A 38 -14.13 -0.89 -4.76
N ALA A 39 -13.77 -2.08 -5.22
CA ALA A 39 -12.44 -2.64 -4.97
C ALA A 39 -11.36 -1.91 -5.78
N GLY A 40 -11.72 -1.37 -6.96
CA GLY A 40 -10.76 -0.69 -7.83
C GLY A 40 -10.01 0.43 -7.16
N GLY A 41 -10.70 1.23 -6.35
CA GLY A 41 -10.06 2.31 -5.60
C GLY A 41 -9.03 1.80 -4.61
N TYR A 42 -9.40 0.77 -3.84
CA TYR A 42 -8.47 0.16 -2.88
C TYR A 42 -7.28 -0.47 -3.59
N LEU A 43 -7.53 -1.19 -4.70
CA LEU A 43 -6.46 -1.87 -5.43
C LEU A 43 -5.48 -0.87 -6.04
N ALA A 44 -5.96 0.26 -6.55
CA ALA A 44 -5.10 1.31 -7.07
C ALA A 44 -4.20 1.89 -5.97
N GLU A 45 -4.76 2.12 -4.79
CA GLU A 45 -3.98 2.61 -3.65
C GLU A 45 -2.96 1.59 -3.17
N ILE A 46 -3.33 0.30 -3.15
CA ILE A 46 -2.41 -0.77 -2.81
C ILE A 46 -1.24 -0.80 -3.79
N ASP A 47 -1.52 -0.69 -5.09
CA ASP A 47 -0.45 -0.67 -6.11
C ASP A 47 0.49 0.50 -5.89
N ARG A 48 -0.04 1.70 -5.61
CA ARG A 48 0.78 2.88 -5.37
C ARG A 48 1.65 2.70 -4.12
N MET A 49 1.07 2.18 -3.04
CA MET A 49 1.81 1.97 -1.80
C MET A 49 2.88 0.88 -1.95
N ASN A 50 2.59 -0.17 -2.71
CA ASN A 50 3.57 -1.20 -3.00
C ASN A 50 4.75 -0.66 -3.80
N LEU A 51 4.49 0.25 -4.73
CA LEU A 51 5.55 0.92 -5.47
C LEU A 51 6.42 1.76 -4.55
N GLU A 52 5.82 2.51 -3.64
CA GLU A 52 6.56 3.30 -2.66
C GLU A 52 7.45 2.42 -1.77
N VAL A 53 6.92 1.28 -1.32
CA VAL A 53 7.68 0.32 -0.53
C VAL A 53 8.88 -0.19 -1.32
N ARG A 54 8.65 -0.56 -2.57
CA ARG A 54 9.72 -1.07 -3.43
C ARG A 54 10.81 -0.01 -3.64
N GLU A 55 10.42 1.22 -3.91
CA GLU A 55 11.35 2.31 -4.12
C GLU A 55 12.19 2.56 -2.86
N TYR A 56 11.55 2.56 -1.70
CA TYR A 56 12.26 2.74 -0.45
C TYR A 56 13.26 1.60 -0.20
N LEU A 57 12.82 0.35 -0.41
CA LEU A 57 13.67 -0.83 -0.18
C LEU A 57 14.80 -0.94 -1.19
N SER A 58 14.72 -0.25 -2.31
CA SER A 58 15.81 -0.22 -3.30
C SER A 58 17.00 0.61 -2.82
N LEU A 59 16.82 1.44 -1.79
CA LEU A 59 17.86 2.28 -1.25
C LEU A 59 18.54 1.62 -0.06
N HIS A 60 19.87 1.69 -0.03
CA HIS A 60 20.62 1.24 1.13
C HIS A 60 20.44 2.23 2.28
N PRO A 61 20.44 1.78 3.55
CA PRO A 61 20.26 2.72 4.68
C PRO A 61 21.26 3.88 4.72
N SER A 62 22.48 3.69 4.22
CA SER A 62 23.45 4.77 4.16
C SER A 62 23.01 5.89 3.22
N GLU A 63 22.31 5.57 2.15
CA GLU A 63 21.77 6.56 1.21
C GLU A 63 20.65 7.37 1.84
N LEU A 64 19.86 6.73 2.70
CA LEU A 64 18.76 7.39 3.38
C LEU A 64 19.27 8.42 4.39
N LYS A 65 20.39 8.17 5.05
CA LYS A 65 21.00 9.11 5.97
C LYS A 65 21.43 10.39 5.25
N GLU A 66 21.96 10.26 4.05
CA GLU A 66 22.39 11.41 3.25
C GLU A 66 21.18 12.25 2.86
N GLN A 67 20.07 11.61 2.52
CA GLN A 67 18.85 12.31 2.15
C GLN A 67 18.21 13.02 3.34
N ALA A 68 18.34 12.45 4.54
CA ALA A 68 17.78 13.02 5.76
C ALA A 68 18.57 14.24 6.26
N ALA A 69 19.77 14.37 5.83
CA ALA A 69 20.61 15.52 6.17
C ALA A 69 20.29 16.71 5.29
#